data_8aeac62766da451c2335c2f4ee9b1178
#
_entry.id   8aeac62766da451c2335c2f4ee9b1178
#
_cell.length_a   1.000
_cell.length_b   1.000
_cell.length_c   1.000
_cell.angle_alpha   90.00
_cell.angle_beta   90.00
_cell.angle_gamma   90.00
#
_symmetry.space_group_name_H-M   'P 1'
#
loop_
_entity.id
_entity.type
_entity.pdbx_description
1 polymer ?
#
loop_
_entity_poly.entity_id
_entity_poly.type
_entity_poly.pdbx_seq_one_letter_code
_entity_poly.pdbx_strand_id
1 'polypeptide(L)'
;MDIELFYTKTGSGPPLLLLHGNGEDGTYFVHQIEEFSRDFTVYAIDTRGHGKSPRGAAPFTISQFADDLLAFMDQQGLNQADILGFSDGGNIALTFALRHPGRVRRLILNGANLDPKGVKPLVQLPIVVGYHLASLSKSPGARARAELLGLMVGEPHIGPAELKKLTMPVLVIAGTKDMIRERHTRLIANRIPNARLALIPGDHFIASKEPAAFNRAVRTFFTETAPSASKEESP
;
A
#
# COMPACT_ATOMS: atom_id res chain seq x y z
N MET A 1 -3.80 13.14 15.58
CA MET A 1 -4.34 13.14 14.21
C MET A 1 -5.45 14.19 14.12
N ASP A 2 -5.52 14.93 13.02
CA ASP A 2 -6.53 15.99 12.79
C ASP A 2 -7.80 15.48 12.12
N ILE A 3 -7.83 14.19 11.76
CA ILE A 3 -8.96 13.48 11.16
C ILE A 3 -9.13 12.10 11.77
N GLU A 4 -10.30 11.52 11.58
CA GLU A 4 -10.56 10.09 11.79
C GLU A 4 -10.69 9.41 10.43
N LEU A 5 -9.96 8.32 10.22
CA LEU A 5 -10.02 7.57 8.96
C LEU A 5 -11.29 6.70 8.94
N PHE A 6 -12.02 6.78 7.85
CA PHE A 6 -13.10 5.83 7.58
C PHE A 6 -12.49 4.47 7.18
N TYR A 7 -13.13 3.40 7.62
CA TYR A 7 -12.74 2.04 7.26
C TYR A 7 -13.95 1.09 7.33
N THR A 8 -13.83 -0.03 6.64
CA THR A 8 -14.69 -1.19 6.86
C THR A 8 -13.91 -2.28 7.56
N LYS A 9 -14.59 -3.03 8.46
CA LYS A 9 -13.99 -4.14 9.22
C LYS A 9 -14.80 -5.40 8.97
N THR A 10 -14.14 -6.47 8.50
CA THR A 10 -14.80 -7.72 8.11
C THR A 10 -13.96 -8.91 8.57
N GLY A 11 -14.62 -10.00 9.02
CA GLY A 11 -13.95 -11.22 9.44
C GLY A 11 -13.45 -11.19 10.87
N SER A 12 -12.70 -12.24 11.23
CA SER A 12 -12.08 -12.42 12.54
C SER A 12 -10.72 -13.10 12.41
N GLY A 13 -9.82 -12.82 13.35
CA GLY A 13 -8.44 -13.34 13.33
C GLY A 13 -7.41 -12.20 13.37
N PRO A 14 -6.16 -12.48 12.99
CA PRO A 14 -5.09 -11.49 12.98
C PRO A 14 -5.43 -10.30 12.08
N PRO A 15 -5.02 -9.04 12.44
CA PRO A 15 -5.35 -7.86 11.65
C PRO A 15 -4.61 -7.85 10.31
N LEU A 16 -5.35 -7.55 9.22
CA LEU A 16 -4.86 -7.26 7.88
C LEU A 16 -5.39 -5.89 7.44
N LEU A 17 -4.49 -4.95 7.21
CA LEU A 17 -4.81 -3.60 6.76
C LEU A 17 -4.66 -3.53 5.23
N LEU A 18 -5.66 -3.02 4.55
CA LEU A 18 -5.69 -2.81 3.10
C LEU A 18 -5.67 -1.30 2.82
N LEU A 19 -4.66 -0.85 2.05
CA LEU A 19 -4.44 0.54 1.67
C LEU A 19 -4.54 0.68 0.16
N HIS A 20 -5.57 1.37 -0.31
CA HIS A 20 -5.88 1.57 -1.73
C HIS A 20 -4.92 2.55 -2.43
N GLY A 21 -4.99 2.63 -3.75
CA GLY A 21 -4.22 3.55 -4.59
C GLY A 21 -4.79 4.96 -4.65
N ASN A 22 -4.09 5.84 -5.38
CA ASN A 22 -4.48 7.23 -5.57
C ASN A 22 -5.84 7.36 -6.26
N GLY A 23 -6.72 8.16 -5.69
CA GLY A 23 -8.05 8.43 -6.24
C GLY A 23 -9.07 7.30 -6.06
N GLU A 24 -8.74 6.27 -5.31
CA GLU A 24 -9.60 5.12 -4.98
C GLU A 24 -10.09 5.19 -3.53
N ASP A 25 -10.71 4.14 -3.05
CA ASP A 25 -11.14 3.94 -1.67
C ASP A 25 -11.05 2.45 -1.29
N GLY A 26 -11.46 2.09 -0.08
CA GLY A 26 -11.37 0.71 0.43
C GLY A 26 -12.16 -0.31 -0.39
N THR A 27 -13.13 0.10 -1.22
CA THR A 27 -13.92 -0.80 -2.08
C THR A 27 -13.08 -1.40 -3.22
N TYR A 28 -11.92 -0.80 -3.55
CA TYR A 28 -10.96 -1.39 -4.50
C TYR A 28 -10.65 -2.85 -4.17
N PHE A 29 -10.62 -3.19 -2.90
CA PHE A 29 -10.22 -4.51 -2.41
C PHE A 29 -11.39 -5.49 -2.19
N VAL A 30 -12.52 -5.31 -2.87
CA VAL A 30 -13.71 -6.17 -2.68
C VAL A 30 -13.38 -7.67 -2.73
N HIS A 31 -12.54 -8.11 -3.68
CA HIS A 31 -12.15 -9.50 -3.82
C HIS A 31 -11.15 -9.97 -2.74
N GLN A 32 -10.32 -9.07 -2.22
CA GLN A 32 -9.38 -9.36 -1.13
C GLN A 32 -10.09 -9.40 0.21
N ILE A 33 -11.08 -8.53 0.41
CA ILE A 33 -11.94 -8.54 1.61
C ILE A 33 -12.70 -9.87 1.68
N GLU A 34 -13.36 -10.29 0.60
CA GLU A 34 -14.09 -11.56 0.53
C GLU A 34 -13.17 -12.76 0.81
N GLU A 35 -11.98 -12.76 0.21
CA GLU A 35 -11.02 -13.86 0.31
C GLU A 35 -10.41 -13.96 1.70
N PHE A 36 -9.88 -12.85 2.24
CA PHE A 36 -9.06 -12.87 3.44
C PHE A 36 -9.85 -12.72 4.74
N SER A 37 -11.12 -12.25 4.71
CA SER A 37 -11.95 -12.17 5.91
C SER A 37 -12.30 -13.53 6.52
N ARG A 38 -12.01 -14.62 5.84
CA ARG A 38 -12.15 -15.98 6.35
C ARG A 38 -11.15 -16.31 7.46
N ASP A 39 -9.95 -15.70 7.40
CA ASP A 39 -8.82 -16.03 8.27
C ASP A 39 -8.25 -14.79 9.00
N PHE A 40 -8.67 -13.59 8.62
CA PHE A 40 -8.18 -12.34 9.14
C PHE A 40 -9.31 -11.39 9.55
N THR A 41 -9.01 -10.50 10.48
CA THR A 41 -9.80 -9.28 10.64
C THR A 41 -9.27 -8.27 9.63
N VAL A 42 -10.00 -8.08 8.53
CA VAL A 42 -9.62 -7.22 7.42
C VAL A 42 -10.13 -5.80 7.66
N TYR A 43 -9.25 -4.83 7.63
CA TYR A 43 -9.55 -3.40 7.70
C TYR A 43 -9.26 -2.79 6.31
N ALA A 44 -10.29 -2.47 5.55
CA ALA A 44 -10.14 -1.70 4.30
C ALA A 44 -10.30 -0.22 4.63
N ILE A 45 -9.23 0.53 4.53
CA ILE A 45 -9.09 1.90 5.04
C ILE A 45 -9.15 2.87 3.87
N ASP A 46 -10.04 3.87 3.97
CA ASP A 46 -10.00 5.04 3.11
C ASP A 46 -8.90 5.98 3.63
N THR A 47 -7.89 6.24 2.83
CA THR A 47 -6.80 7.14 3.23
C THR A 47 -7.26 8.60 3.25
N ARG A 48 -6.53 9.48 3.93
CA ARG A 48 -6.84 10.92 4.03
C ARG A 48 -7.28 11.52 2.70
N GLY A 49 -8.44 12.18 2.68
CA GLY A 49 -8.98 12.86 1.51
C GLY A 49 -9.51 11.94 0.41
N HIS A 50 -9.62 10.64 0.66
CA HIS A 50 -10.19 9.66 -0.25
C HIS A 50 -11.44 9.02 0.35
N GLY A 51 -12.33 8.51 -0.51
CA GLY A 51 -13.55 7.83 -0.11
C GLY A 51 -14.39 8.67 0.89
N LYS A 52 -14.58 8.14 2.09
CA LYS A 52 -15.32 8.80 3.17
C LYS A 52 -14.40 9.44 4.23
N SER A 53 -13.09 9.30 4.10
CA SER A 53 -12.13 9.95 5.00
C SER A 53 -11.99 11.43 4.70
N PRO A 54 -12.08 12.32 5.72
CA PRO A 54 -11.92 13.75 5.51
C PRO A 54 -10.49 14.09 5.04
N ARG A 55 -10.37 15.23 4.32
CA ARG A 55 -9.07 15.76 3.89
C ARG A 55 -8.23 16.27 5.08
N GLY A 56 -8.87 16.89 6.05
CA GLY A 56 -8.18 17.55 7.16
C GLY A 56 -7.30 18.72 6.75
N ALA A 57 -6.53 19.25 7.71
CA ALA A 57 -5.65 20.40 7.52
C ALA A 57 -4.17 20.01 7.35
N ALA A 58 -3.78 18.81 7.77
CA ALA A 58 -2.39 18.35 7.68
C ALA A 58 -1.91 18.23 6.20
N PRO A 59 -0.58 18.18 5.96
CA PRO A 59 -0.02 18.04 4.62
C PRO A 59 -0.58 16.82 3.87
N PHE A 60 -0.74 16.93 2.55
CA PHE A 60 -1.19 15.83 1.70
C PHE A 60 0.02 15.12 1.10
N THR A 61 0.65 14.27 1.92
CA THR A 61 1.92 13.59 1.59
C THR A 61 1.89 12.14 2.02
N ILE A 62 2.66 11.28 1.34
CA ILE A 62 2.83 9.86 1.71
C ILE A 62 3.33 9.73 3.17
N SER A 63 4.21 10.65 3.59
CA SER A 63 4.69 10.68 4.99
C SER A 63 3.56 10.93 5.99
N GLN A 64 2.68 11.91 5.73
CA GLN A 64 1.53 12.19 6.59
C GLN A 64 0.54 11.02 6.61
N PHE A 65 0.32 10.36 5.48
CA PHE A 65 -0.57 9.20 5.42
C PHE A 65 -0.02 8.02 6.23
N ALA A 66 1.30 7.87 6.31
CA ALA A 66 1.93 6.90 7.20
C ALA A 66 1.74 7.27 8.69
N ASP A 67 1.75 8.56 9.04
CA ASP A 67 1.43 9.03 10.41
C ASP A 67 -0.05 8.81 10.74
N ASP A 68 -0.95 9.01 9.77
CA ASP A 68 -2.37 8.71 9.93
C ASP A 68 -2.61 7.21 10.17
N LEU A 69 -1.88 6.34 9.46
CA LEU A 69 -1.94 4.90 9.65
C LEU A 69 -1.47 4.48 11.06
N LEU A 70 -0.39 5.11 11.57
CA LEU A 70 0.07 4.86 12.94
C LEU A 70 -1.03 5.21 13.94
N ALA A 71 -1.60 6.40 13.83
CA ALA A 71 -2.66 6.85 14.72
C ALA A 71 -3.93 5.98 14.62
N PHE A 72 -4.27 5.51 13.40
CA PHE A 72 -5.35 4.56 13.20
C PHE A 72 -5.08 3.23 13.95
N MET A 73 -3.88 2.67 13.80
CA MET A 73 -3.51 1.43 14.51
C MET A 73 -3.58 1.60 16.03
N ASP A 74 -3.14 2.75 16.55
CA ASP A 74 -3.20 3.05 18.00
C ASP A 74 -4.64 3.16 18.48
N GLN A 75 -5.51 3.85 17.74
CA GLN A 75 -6.95 3.98 18.04
C GLN A 75 -7.68 2.62 18.04
N GLN A 76 -7.28 1.71 17.13
CA GLN A 76 -7.86 0.37 17.06
C GLN A 76 -7.21 -0.63 18.03
N GLY A 77 -6.22 -0.22 18.83
CA GLY A 77 -5.48 -1.10 19.74
C GLY A 77 -4.65 -2.17 19.02
N LEU A 78 -4.23 -1.90 17.78
CA LEU A 78 -3.46 -2.84 16.97
C LEU A 78 -1.96 -2.62 17.19
N ASN A 79 -1.33 -3.47 18.00
CA ASN A 79 0.10 -3.42 18.23
C ASN A 79 0.91 -3.73 16.97
N GLN A 80 0.45 -4.71 16.19
CA GLN A 80 1.10 -5.16 14.95
C GLN A 80 0.04 -5.68 13.97
N ALA A 81 0.26 -5.49 12.65
CA ALA A 81 -0.64 -5.95 11.60
C ALA A 81 0.12 -6.47 10.37
N ASP A 82 -0.55 -7.28 9.56
CA ASP A 82 -0.18 -7.47 8.17
C ASP A 82 -0.69 -6.26 7.36
N ILE A 83 0.08 -5.80 6.39
CA ILE A 83 -0.31 -4.63 5.58
C ILE A 83 -0.19 -5.00 4.11
N LEU A 84 -1.26 -4.79 3.35
CA LEU A 84 -1.29 -4.88 1.90
C LEU A 84 -1.60 -3.48 1.34
N GLY A 85 -0.67 -2.92 0.58
CA GLY A 85 -0.84 -1.63 -0.06
C GLY A 85 -0.76 -1.74 -1.58
N PHE A 86 -1.67 -1.06 -2.26
CA PHE A 86 -1.71 -0.93 -3.71
C PHE A 86 -1.27 0.46 -4.14
N SER A 87 -0.34 0.57 -5.11
CA SER A 87 0.09 1.84 -5.69
C SER A 87 0.54 2.84 -4.60
N ASP A 88 -0.08 4.01 -4.46
CA ASP A 88 0.20 4.93 -3.36
C ASP A 88 -0.04 4.30 -1.98
N GLY A 89 -1.04 3.43 -1.82
CA GLY A 89 -1.19 2.62 -0.62
C GLY A 89 0.01 1.72 -0.33
N GLY A 90 0.67 1.21 -1.37
CA GLY A 90 1.94 0.50 -1.27
C GLY A 90 3.09 1.42 -0.84
N ASN A 91 3.12 2.65 -1.33
CA ASN A 91 4.10 3.67 -0.93
C ASN A 91 3.90 4.09 0.53
N ILE A 92 2.65 4.24 0.97
CA ILE A 92 2.29 4.51 2.38
C ILE A 92 2.76 3.34 3.27
N ALA A 93 2.41 2.11 2.90
CA ALA A 93 2.78 0.89 3.63
C ALA A 93 4.30 0.74 3.76
N LEU A 94 5.04 1.01 2.68
CA LEU A 94 6.50 0.96 2.66
C LEU A 94 7.11 2.04 3.57
N THR A 95 6.63 3.29 3.47
CA THR A 95 7.06 4.41 4.32
C THR A 95 6.78 4.11 5.79
N PHE A 96 5.60 3.60 6.09
CA PHE A 96 5.21 3.18 7.44
C PHE A 96 6.13 2.08 7.98
N ALA A 97 6.39 1.03 7.20
CA ALA A 97 7.24 -0.08 7.60
C ALA A 97 8.70 0.35 7.85
N LEU A 98 9.23 1.30 7.07
CA LEU A 98 10.57 1.86 7.28
C LEU A 98 10.68 2.68 8.59
N ARG A 99 9.61 3.36 8.98
CA ARG A 99 9.55 4.20 10.19
C ARG A 99 9.17 3.41 11.44
N HIS A 100 8.32 2.40 11.28
CA HIS A 100 7.73 1.62 12.37
C HIS A 100 7.82 0.10 12.11
N PRO A 101 9.02 -0.47 11.91
CA PRO A 101 9.17 -1.87 11.51
C PRO A 101 8.55 -2.87 12.52
N GLY A 102 8.55 -2.55 13.81
CA GLY A 102 7.92 -3.37 14.85
C GLY A 102 6.39 -3.41 14.81
N ARG A 103 5.75 -2.53 14.03
CA ARG A 103 4.29 -2.48 13.86
C ARG A 103 3.81 -3.33 12.68
N VAL A 104 4.72 -3.85 11.85
CA VAL A 104 4.40 -4.61 10.63
C VAL A 104 4.86 -6.05 10.80
N ARG A 105 3.90 -6.99 10.76
CA ARG A 105 4.18 -8.43 10.82
C ARG A 105 4.64 -8.96 9.46
N ARG A 106 3.90 -8.65 8.40
CA ARG A 106 4.20 -8.97 7.00
C ARG A 106 3.74 -7.81 6.12
N LEU A 107 4.46 -7.57 5.02
CA LEU A 107 4.19 -6.45 4.12
C LEU A 107 3.97 -6.96 2.69
N ILE A 108 2.89 -6.54 2.06
CA ILE A 108 2.59 -6.81 0.65
C ILE A 108 2.54 -5.48 -0.11
N LEU A 109 3.43 -5.34 -1.09
CA LEU A 109 3.59 -4.15 -1.93
C LEU A 109 3.12 -4.46 -3.34
N ASN A 110 1.90 -4.04 -3.68
CA ASN A 110 1.36 -4.18 -5.03
C ASN A 110 1.57 -2.89 -5.83
N GLY A 111 2.45 -2.93 -6.83
CA GLY A 111 2.68 -1.80 -7.73
C GLY A 111 3.27 -0.56 -7.04
N ALA A 112 4.00 -0.72 -5.94
CA ALA A 112 4.68 0.37 -5.25
C ALA A 112 5.91 0.87 -6.01
N ASN A 113 6.31 2.12 -5.76
CA ASN A 113 7.54 2.72 -6.29
C ASN A 113 8.32 3.46 -5.20
N LEU A 114 9.62 3.65 -5.41
CA LEU A 114 10.50 4.38 -4.48
C LEU A 114 10.64 5.86 -4.85
N ASP A 115 10.34 6.18 -6.11
CA ASP A 115 10.54 7.50 -6.71
C ASP A 115 9.62 7.61 -7.94
N PRO A 116 9.08 8.79 -8.27
CA PRO A 116 8.25 9.02 -9.47
C PRO A 116 8.89 8.54 -10.77
N LYS A 117 10.23 8.52 -10.87
CA LYS A 117 10.97 7.95 -12.01
C LYS A 117 10.79 6.43 -12.14
N GLY A 118 10.26 5.74 -11.16
CA GLY A 118 9.85 4.33 -11.24
C GLY A 118 8.70 4.10 -12.22
N VAL A 119 7.85 5.09 -12.45
CA VAL A 119 6.73 5.06 -13.39
C VAL A 119 7.24 5.12 -14.84
N LYS A 120 6.55 4.46 -15.76
CA LYS A 120 6.85 4.53 -17.20
C LYS A 120 6.60 5.94 -17.73
N PRO A 121 7.49 6.53 -18.56
CA PRO A 121 7.38 7.92 -19.02
C PRO A 121 6.08 8.26 -19.74
N LEU A 122 5.55 7.30 -20.53
CA LEU A 122 4.29 7.48 -21.26
C LEU A 122 3.08 7.61 -20.33
N VAL A 123 3.17 7.09 -19.11
CA VAL A 123 2.16 7.24 -18.07
C VAL A 123 2.43 8.50 -17.23
N GLN A 124 3.70 8.74 -16.88
CA GLN A 124 4.07 9.87 -16.02
C GLN A 124 3.85 11.23 -16.68
N LEU A 125 4.13 11.35 -17.99
CA LEU A 125 4.02 12.63 -18.69
C LEU A 125 2.62 13.26 -18.61
N PRO A 126 1.51 12.58 -18.96
CA PRO A 126 0.17 13.15 -18.80
C PRO A 126 -0.20 13.48 -17.34
N ILE A 127 0.33 12.74 -16.35
CA ILE A 127 0.13 13.04 -14.92
C ILE A 127 0.80 14.38 -14.57
N VAL A 128 2.05 14.59 -15.00
CA VAL A 128 2.79 15.84 -14.78
C VAL A 128 2.09 17.02 -15.44
N VAL A 129 1.65 16.87 -16.69
CA VAL A 129 0.89 17.91 -17.41
C VAL A 129 -0.42 18.22 -16.67
N GLY A 130 -1.16 17.19 -16.28
CA GLY A 130 -2.41 17.34 -15.53
C GLY A 130 -2.22 18.04 -14.18
N TYR A 131 -1.13 17.73 -13.46
CA TYR A 131 -0.74 18.40 -12.23
C TYR A 131 -0.51 19.89 -12.44
N HIS A 132 0.31 20.26 -13.41
CA HIS A 132 0.59 21.68 -13.68
C HIS A 132 -0.67 22.44 -14.10
N LEU A 133 -1.52 21.86 -14.95
CA LEU A 133 -2.78 22.48 -15.35
C LEU A 133 -3.73 22.68 -14.16
N ALA A 134 -3.85 21.67 -13.30
CA ALA A 134 -4.67 21.75 -12.09
C ALA A 134 -4.13 22.80 -11.10
N SER A 135 -2.80 22.92 -10.97
CA SER A 135 -2.14 23.88 -10.07
C SER A 135 -2.30 25.34 -10.51
N LEU A 136 -2.60 25.61 -11.79
CA LEU A 136 -2.89 26.97 -12.27
C LEU A 136 -4.27 27.48 -11.86
N SER A 137 -5.19 26.58 -11.51
CA SER A 137 -6.56 26.93 -11.14
C SER A 137 -6.73 27.11 -9.62
N LYS A 138 -7.48 28.15 -9.25
CA LYS A 138 -7.82 28.42 -7.83
C LYS A 138 -9.11 27.73 -7.38
N SER A 139 -9.82 27.03 -8.26
CA SER A 139 -11.07 26.36 -7.88
C SER A 139 -10.80 25.21 -6.90
N PRO A 140 -11.73 24.93 -5.96
CA PRO A 140 -11.56 23.84 -4.98
C PRO A 140 -11.32 22.48 -5.63
N GLY A 141 -12.05 22.14 -6.70
CA GLY A 141 -11.89 20.87 -7.41
C GLY A 141 -10.54 20.73 -8.11
N ALA A 142 -10.00 21.84 -8.66
CA ALA A 142 -8.66 21.81 -9.26
C ALA A 142 -7.57 21.66 -8.20
N ARG A 143 -7.72 22.30 -7.04
CA ARG A 143 -6.79 22.13 -5.91
C ARG A 143 -6.75 20.69 -5.43
N ALA A 144 -7.92 20.07 -5.21
CA ALA A 144 -8.01 18.67 -4.80
C ALA A 144 -7.35 17.74 -5.84
N ARG A 145 -7.59 18.00 -7.14
CA ARG A 145 -6.93 17.26 -8.23
C ARG A 145 -5.41 17.47 -8.24
N ALA A 146 -4.94 18.69 -7.99
CA ALA A 146 -3.52 18.97 -7.89
C ALA A 146 -2.86 18.24 -6.71
N GLU A 147 -3.53 18.14 -5.57
CA GLU A 147 -3.03 17.36 -4.43
C GLU A 147 -2.89 15.87 -4.81
N LEU A 148 -3.92 15.26 -5.39
CA LEU A 148 -3.87 13.86 -5.83
C LEU A 148 -2.75 13.60 -6.84
N LEU A 149 -2.68 14.41 -7.90
CA LEU A 149 -1.62 14.28 -8.91
C LEU A 149 -0.25 14.62 -8.34
N GLY A 150 -0.19 15.53 -7.35
CA GLY A 150 1.03 15.93 -6.66
C GLY A 150 1.74 14.77 -5.96
N LEU A 151 1.00 13.83 -5.37
CA LEU A 151 1.58 12.60 -4.82
C LEU A 151 2.34 11.81 -5.89
N MET A 152 1.73 11.60 -7.06
CA MET A 152 2.34 10.83 -8.15
C MET A 152 3.51 11.56 -8.85
N VAL A 153 3.53 12.89 -8.79
CA VAL A 153 4.58 13.73 -9.41
C VAL A 153 5.77 13.92 -8.48
N GLY A 154 5.49 14.11 -7.19
CA GLY A 154 6.48 14.54 -6.20
C GLY A 154 6.88 13.49 -5.18
N GLU A 155 6.20 12.35 -5.10
CA GLU A 155 6.45 11.36 -4.05
C GLU A 155 6.35 9.90 -4.56
N PRO A 156 6.89 8.92 -3.80
CA PRO A 156 7.81 9.11 -2.68
C PRO A 156 9.26 9.39 -3.12
N HIS A 157 10.15 9.63 -2.15
CA HIS A 157 11.59 9.66 -2.35
C HIS A 157 12.28 8.75 -1.33
N ILE A 158 12.30 7.45 -1.60
CA ILE A 158 12.88 6.43 -0.74
C ILE A 158 14.20 5.96 -1.32
N GLY A 159 15.28 6.09 -0.57
CA GLY A 159 16.58 5.60 -0.98
C GLY A 159 16.61 4.07 -1.05
N PRO A 160 17.06 3.43 -2.15
CA PRO A 160 17.10 1.96 -2.24
C PRO A 160 17.90 1.29 -1.12
N ALA A 161 18.87 2.00 -0.51
CA ALA A 161 19.66 1.49 0.61
C ALA A 161 18.82 1.36 1.91
N GLU A 162 17.75 2.15 2.05
CA GLU A 162 16.88 2.10 3.22
C GLU A 162 16.09 0.80 3.33
N LEU A 163 15.81 0.15 2.19
CA LEU A 163 15.05 -1.09 2.13
C LEU A 163 15.70 -2.24 2.92
N LYS A 164 17.01 -2.16 3.18
CA LYS A 164 17.73 -3.11 4.04
C LYS A 164 17.25 -3.09 5.50
N LYS A 165 16.56 -2.04 5.93
CA LYS A 165 16.00 -1.92 7.29
C LYS A 165 14.73 -2.76 7.48
N LEU A 166 14.12 -3.23 6.39
CA LEU A 166 12.91 -4.06 6.44
C LEU A 166 13.28 -5.50 6.78
N THR A 167 13.03 -5.90 8.01
CA THR A 167 13.39 -7.25 8.54
C THR A 167 12.23 -8.23 8.48
N MET A 168 10.98 -7.73 8.39
CA MET A 168 9.79 -8.55 8.24
C MET A 168 9.74 -9.22 6.86
N PRO A 169 8.98 -10.33 6.69
CA PRO A 169 8.69 -10.88 5.37
C PRO A 169 7.96 -9.87 4.48
N VAL A 170 8.41 -9.75 3.21
CA VAL A 170 7.81 -8.84 2.23
C VAL A 170 7.47 -9.59 0.95
N LEU A 171 6.26 -9.38 0.43
CA LEU A 171 5.87 -9.77 -0.92
C LEU A 171 5.83 -8.51 -1.80
N VAL A 172 6.66 -8.46 -2.82
CA VAL A 172 6.57 -7.46 -3.90
C VAL A 172 5.82 -8.11 -5.05
N ILE A 173 4.65 -7.57 -5.40
CA ILE A 173 3.77 -8.15 -6.41
C ILE A 173 3.37 -7.09 -7.43
N ALA A 174 3.40 -7.44 -8.72
CA ALA A 174 3.08 -6.52 -9.82
C ALA A 174 2.55 -7.25 -11.05
N GLY A 175 1.87 -6.52 -11.91
CA GLY A 175 1.49 -6.99 -13.23
C GLY A 175 2.68 -7.01 -14.20
N THR A 176 2.72 -7.98 -15.12
CA THR A 176 3.76 -8.04 -16.18
C THR A 176 3.69 -6.85 -17.14
N LYS A 177 2.54 -6.14 -17.18
CA LYS A 177 2.32 -4.93 -17.98
C LYS A 177 2.07 -3.70 -17.08
N ASP A 178 2.53 -3.74 -15.82
CA ASP A 178 2.36 -2.67 -14.84
C ASP A 178 2.85 -1.31 -15.38
N MET A 179 2.26 -0.22 -14.89
CA MET A 179 2.72 1.15 -15.16
C MET A 179 4.06 1.46 -14.48
N ILE A 180 4.38 0.77 -13.38
CA ILE A 180 5.71 0.80 -12.78
C ILE A 180 6.66 -0.03 -13.67
N ARG A 181 7.87 0.49 -13.90
CA ARG A 181 8.88 -0.23 -14.67
C ARG A 181 9.26 -1.53 -13.97
N GLU A 182 9.22 -2.67 -14.65
CA GLU A 182 9.58 -3.97 -14.07
C GLU A 182 10.95 -3.96 -13.39
N ARG A 183 11.95 -3.29 -14.00
CA ARG A 183 13.27 -3.12 -13.38
C ARG A 183 13.23 -2.42 -12.02
N HIS A 184 12.26 -1.51 -11.82
CA HIS A 184 12.06 -0.79 -10.56
C HIS A 184 11.41 -1.71 -9.51
N THR A 185 10.39 -2.47 -9.89
CA THR A 185 9.78 -3.51 -9.06
C THR A 185 10.81 -4.56 -8.61
N ARG A 186 11.65 -5.04 -9.54
CA ARG A 186 12.76 -5.95 -9.23
C ARG A 186 13.82 -5.32 -8.32
N LEU A 187 14.11 -4.03 -8.50
CA LEU A 187 15.02 -3.29 -7.60
C LEU A 187 14.48 -3.32 -6.16
N ILE A 188 13.19 -3.05 -5.95
CA ILE A 188 12.56 -3.10 -4.63
C ILE A 188 12.74 -4.51 -4.03
N ALA A 189 12.32 -5.54 -4.75
CA ALA A 189 12.42 -6.92 -4.27
C ALA A 189 13.87 -7.33 -3.94
N ASN A 190 14.84 -6.96 -4.78
CA ASN A 190 16.23 -7.33 -4.59
C ASN A 190 16.94 -6.58 -3.46
N ARG A 191 16.40 -5.45 -3.00
CA ARG A 191 16.99 -4.63 -1.93
C ARG A 191 16.45 -4.94 -0.54
N ILE A 192 15.32 -5.62 -0.46
CA ILE A 192 14.70 -6.05 0.81
C ILE A 192 15.22 -7.46 1.15
N PRO A 193 15.82 -7.67 2.34
CA PRO A 193 16.47 -8.96 2.69
C PRO A 193 15.53 -10.17 2.60
N ASN A 194 14.30 -10.04 3.07
CA ASN A 194 13.32 -11.13 3.15
C ASN A 194 12.16 -10.95 2.16
N ALA A 195 12.46 -10.41 0.97
CA ALA A 195 11.46 -10.21 -0.05
C ALA A 195 11.30 -11.40 -0.99
N ARG A 196 10.05 -11.61 -1.39
CA ARG A 196 9.66 -12.45 -2.52
C ARG A 196 9.09 -11.57 -3.62
N LEU A 197 9.31 -11.96 -4.86
CA LEU A 197 8.77 -11.29 -6.03
C LEU A 197 7.75 -12.19 -6.72
N ALA A 198 6.55 -11.66 -6.97
CA ALA A 198 5.54 -12.28 -7.81
C ALA A 198 5.18 -11.36 -8.97
N LEU A 199 5.27 -11.88 -10.20
CA LEU A 199 4.81 -11.18 -11.40
C LEU A 199 3.61 -11.94 -11.95
N ILE A 200 2.46 -11.27 -12.04
CA ILE A 200 1.20 -11.82 -12.51
C ILE A 200 0.90 -11.27 -13.91
N PRO A 201 0.48 -12.09 -14.88
CA PRO A 201 -0.01 -11.57 -16.14
C PRO A 201 -1.14 -10.56 -15.92
N GLY A 202 -0.96 -9.32 -16.38
CA GLY A 202 -1.93 -8.24 -16.15
C GLY A 202 -1.27 -6.86 -16.10
N ASP A 203 -2.09 -5.83 -15.93
CA ASP A 203 -1.67 -4.43 -15.82
C ASP A 203 -1.40 -4.03 -14.35
N HIS A 204 -1.46 -2.73 -14.04
CA HIS A 204 -1.27 -2.20 -12.68
C HIS A 204 -2.34 -2.68 -11.68
N PHE A 205 -3.56 -2.98 -12.16
CA PHE A 205 -4.74 -3.27 -11.36
C PHE A 205 -4.97 -4.78 -11.15
N ILE A 206 -3.91 -5.57 -11.02
CA ILE A 206 -3.98 -7.04 -10.91
C ILE A 206 -4.82 -7.54 -9.71
N ALA A 207 -4.86 -6.81 -8.60
CA ALA A 207 -5.67 -7.19 -7.43
C ALA A 207 -7.18 -7.18 -7.75
N SER A 208 -7.61 -6.25 -8.61
CA SER A 208 -9.00 -6.10 -9.05
C SER A 208 -9.31 -6.94 -10.30
N LYS A 209 -8.41 -6.97 -11.30
CA LYS A 209 -8.66 -7.59 -12.61
C LYS A 209 -8.29 -9.06 -12.67
N GLU A 210 -7.31 -9.48 -11.87
CA GLU A 210 -6.81 -10.86 -11.80
C GLU A 210 -6.89 -11.42 -10.36
N PRO A 211 -8.04 -11.27 -9.66
CA PRO A 211 -8.14 -11.50 -8.22
C PRO A 211 -7.76 -12.93 -7.82
N ALA A 212 -8.11 -13.92 -8.64
CA ALA A 212 -7.80 -15.32 -8.34
C ALA A 212 -6.28 -15.60 -8.31
N ALA A 213 -5.53 -15.03 -9.26
CA ALA A 213 -4.07 -15.18 -9.31
C ALA A 213 -3.40 -14.35 -8.19
N PHE A 214 -3.88 -13.14 -7.95
CA PHE A 214 -3.40 -12.25 -6.91
C PHE A 214 -3.60 -12.87 -5.51
N ASN A 215 -4.82 -13.26 -5.17
CA ASN A 215 -5.16 -13.84 -3.88
C ASN A 215 -4.39 -15.13 -3.62
N ARG A 216 -4.21 -15.97 -4.64
CA ARG A 216 -3.39 -17.17 -4.54
C ARG A 216 -1.92 -16.86 -4.19
N ALA A 217 -1.31 -15.87 -4.84
CA ALA A 217 0.06 -15.45 -4.55
C ALA A 217 0.20 -14.93 -3.10
N VAL A 218 -0.76 -14.10 -2.64
CA VAL A 218 -0.79 -13.58 -1.27
C VAL A 218 -1.02 -14.70 -0.24
N ARG A 219 -1.93 -15.67 -0.51
CA ARG A 219 -2.12 -16.85 0.37
C ARG A 219 -0.86 -17.68 0.49
N THR A 220 -0.20 -17.97 -0.62
CA THR A 220 1.08 -18.71 -0.60
C THR A 220 2.09 -17.99 0.28
N PHE A 221 2.23 -16.68 0.12
CA PHE A 221 3.11 -15.87 0.95
C PHE A 221 2.73 -15.94 2.45
N PHE A 222 1.46 -15.83 2.79
CA PHE A 222 1.00 -15.94 4.18
C PHE A 222 1.28 -17.31 4.78
N THR A 223 1.06 -18.40 4.03
CA THR A 223 1.32 -19.77 4.49
C THR A 223 2.81 -20.00 4.74
N GLU A 224 3.67 -19.57 3.82
CA GLU A 224 5.12 -19.81 3.90
C GLU A 224 5.84 -18.88 4.90
N THR A 225 5.18 -17.83 5.37
CA THR A 225 5.69 -16.89 6.37
C THR A 225 4.91 -16.95 7.69
N ALA A 226 4.06 -17.97 7.86
CA ALA A 226 3.43 -18.23 9.12
C ALA A 226 4.50 -18.53 10.19
N PRO A 227 4.34 -18.04 11.44
CA PRO A 227 5.20 -18.50 12.53
C PRO A 227 5.16 -20.02 12.58
N SER A 228 6.33 -20.66 12.64
CA SER A 228 6.36 -22.09 12.92
C SER A 228 5.60 -22.33 14.23
N ALA A 229 4.60 -23.21 14.20
CA ALA A 229 3.95 -23.64 15.43
C ALA A 229 5.07 -24.10 16.38
N SER A 230 5.28 -23.36 17.47
CA SER A 230 6.17 -23.80 18.53
C SER A 230 5.71 -25.21 18.91
N LYS A 231 6.61 -26.20 18.79
CA LYS A 231 6.42 -27.48 19.41
C LYS A 231 6.16 -27.15 20.87
N GLU A 232 4.91 -27.26 21.32
CA GLU A 232 4.64 -27.38 22.74
C GLU A 232 5.40 -28.62 23.21
N GLU A 233 6.51 -28.41 23.88
CA GLU A 233 7.12 -29.44 24.70
C GLU A 233 6.08 -29.77 25.77
N SER A 234 5.40 -30.89 25.57
CA SER A 234 4.59 -31.48 26.61
C SER A 234 5.48 -31.83 27.78
N PRO A 235 5.04 -31.55 29.02
CA PRO A 235 5.77 -31.84 30.26
C PRO A 235 5.95 -33.32 30.51
#